data_f72f4f58b0928b03b452b3913e2e87a3
#
_entry.id   f72f4f58b0928b03b452b3913e2e87a3
#
_cell.length_a   1.000
_cell.length_b   1.000
_cell.length_c   1.000
_cell.angle_alpha   90.00
_cell.angle_beta   90.00
_cell.angle_gamma   90.00
#
_symmetry.space_group_name_H-M   'P 1'
#
loop_
_entity.id
_entity.type
_entity.pdbx_description
1 polymer ?
#
loop_
_entity_poly.entity_id
_entity_poly.type
_entity_poly.pdbx_seq_one_letter_code
_entity_poly.pdbx_strand_id
1 'polypeptide(L)'
;MRAQKGVPMINQLAGYFDQMAAIIRRIEDKEIFREKDFASLLGDKNHQIYFELISFFPKLIRDNRTAGSLMISDIGEDFSMAVSQVLAQDNIAMLHLLLYYMDRGIGDCYDQMIGFEDDIEVCDALNDNYHDTGIIILRKVGCRWEMRQPGKGLNGLLQNFYYIDRNRLDGMRLRNYILDRAYVMRSRKTSLKIAVSPITREKSVEFSAPYEGVNGRTGIPQKLFRVERVLGEKLITDQVIENIHIAGAKETDILVFPEMLGTEEMLCKVMEALESDWKTNVPALIVFPSVWEKTENDLANTNKSYMILNGDEVLFEQHKRCDYKYDTEGGPVYEDINRDRDKNNILNVIHVEGLGRICIIICYDYLDEENQERIMKNIRPTLVCTPSFSTGSFHFKTLAEAFFKQSCNLVWCNTCSAAHETDKDRNFEIIGLVTTLSKQCEQFNPNSFERIFEGKTKCGRENCKNCIYYAEIPLNRDSVKTGEP
;
A
#
# COMPACT_ATOMS: atom_id res chain seq x y z
N MET A 1 12.96 21.94 27.79
CA MET A 1 14.44 21.84 27.69
C MET A 1 14.92 20.49 27.09
N ARG A 2 14.10 19.71 26.44
CA ARG A 2 14.48 18.44 25.75
C ARG A 2 14.71 18.58 24.25
N ALA A 3 14.31 19.69 23.61
CA ALA A 3 14.35 19.88 22.17
C ALA A 3 15.71 20.18 21.51
N GLN A 4 16.75 20.51 22.28
CA GLN A 4 18.04 20.93 21.69
C GLN A 4 19.10 19.82 21.52
N LYS A 5 18.91 18.63 22.12
CA LYS A 5 19.87 17.53 21.96
C LYS A 5 19.60 16.59 20.76
N GLY A 6 18.45 16.66 20.14
CA GLY A 6 18.06 15.76 19.03
C GLY A 6 18.52 16.22 17.64
N VAL A 7 18.68 17.52 17.40
CA VAL A 7 18.96 18.06 16.05
C VAL A 7 20.29 17.56 15.44
N PRO A 8 21.43 17.48 16.16
CA PRO A 8 22.66 16.93 15.58
C PRO A 8 22.57 15.46 15.23
N MET A 9 21.80 14.69 15.98
CA MET A 9 21.63 13.24 15.77
C MET A 9 20.78 12.95 14.54
N ILE A 10 19.72 13.71 14.32
CA ILE A 10 18.87 13.59 13.12
C ILE A 10 19.68 13.91 11.87
N ASN A 11 20.53 14.91 11.88
CA ASN A 11 21.38 15.27 10.74
C ASN A 11 22.42 14.18 10.40
N GLN A 12 22.98 13.49 11.39
CA GLN A 12 23.92 12.40 11.15
C GLN A 12 23.23 11.18 10.52
N LEU A 13 22.02 10.85 10.98
CA LEU A 13 21.21 9.79 10.37
C LEU A 13 20.79 10.15 8.95
N ALA A 14 20.35 11.37 8.72
CA ALA A 14 20.02 11.84 7.39
C ALA A 14 21.22 11.65 6.44
N GLY A 15 22.42 12.08 6.86
CA GLY A 15 23.64 11.86 6.10
C GLY A 15 23.95 10.38 5.82
N TYR A 16 23.67 9.49 6.76
CA TYR A 16 23.82 8.05 6.56
C TYR A 16 22.88 7.51 5.48
N PHE A 17 21.62 7.91 5.54
CA PHE A 17 20.63 7.48 4.55
C PHE A 17 20.88 8.13 3.18
N ASP A 18 21.39 9.35 3.11
CA ASP A 18 21.84 9.97 1.85
C ASP A 18 22.94 9.14 1.18
N GLN A 19 23.87 8.61 1.96
CA GLN A 19 24.93 7.74 1.47
C GLN A 19 24.37 6.38 0.98
N MET A 20 23.47 5.77 1.74
CA MET A 20 22.77 4.56 1.28
C MET A 20 22.03 4.84 -0.03
N ALA A 21 21.32 5.97 -0.12
CA ALA A 21 20.59 6.38 -1.31
C ALA A 21 21.53 6.56 -2.53
N ALA A 22 22.70 7.18 -2.32
CA ALA A 22 23.72 7.32 -3.37
C ALA A 22 24.25 5.98 -3.86
N ILE A 23 24.49 5.02 -2.95
CA ILE A 23 24.91 3.67 -3.31
C ILE A 23 23.81 2.96 -4.10
N ILE A 24 22.56 3.03 -3.64
CA ILE A 24 21.40 2.43 -4.31
C ILE A 24 21.27 3.00 -5.73
N ARG A 25 21.32 4.33 -5.89
CA ARG A 25 21.24 4.98 -7.20
C ARG A 25 22.36 4.49 -8.12
N ARG A 26 23.59 4.41 -7.60
CA ARG A 26 24.73 3.94 -8.40
C ARG A 26 24.58 2.50 -8.87
N ILE A 27 23.98 1.63 -8.06
CA ILE A 27 23.70 0.24 -8.41
C ILE A 27 22.57 0.17 -9.45
N GLU A 28 21.46 0.89 -9.25
CA GLU A 28 20.30 0.89 -10.14
C GLU A 28 20.63 1.45 -11.53
N ASP A 29 21.47 2.51 -11.60
CA ASP A 29 21.89 3.11 -12.87
C ASP A 29 22.71 2.15 -13.76
N LYS A 30 23.27 1.10 -13.17
CA LYS A 30 24.08 0.13 -13.92
C LYS A 30 23.29 -1.08 -14.41
N GLU A 31 22.00 -1.20 -14.06
CA GLU A 31 21.08 -2.29 -14.48
C GLU A 31 21.64 -3.73 -14.35
N ILE A 32 22.71 -3.95 -13.53
CA ILE A 32 23.51 -5.19 -13.54
C ILE A 32 23.11 -6.13 -12.38
N PHE A 33 22.04 -5.84 -11.64
CA PHE A 33 21.69 -6.71 -10.51
C PHE A 33 21.07 -8.03 -10.99
N ARG A 34 21.88 -9.09 -11.00
CA ARG A 34 21.42 -10.47 -11.10
C ARG A 34 21.53 -11.17 -9.74
N GLU A 35 20.44 -11.75 -9.29
CA GLU A 35 20.33 -12.47 -8.01
C GLU A 35 21.46 -13.46 -7.74
N LYS A 36 21.83 -14.23 -8.76
CA LYS A 36 22.90 -15.23 -8.69
C LYS A 36 24.26 -14.62 -8.35
N ASP A 37 24.47 -13.38 -8.73
CA ASP A 37 25.74 -12.69 -8.55
C ASP A 37 25.92 -12.26 -7.09
N PHE A 38 24.84 -11.88 -6.40
CA PHE A 38 24.94 -11.49 -4.98
C PHE A 38 25.22 -12.67 -4.05
N ALA A 39 24.56 -13.81 -4.24
CA ALA A 39 24.85 -15.01 -3.45
C ALA A 39 26.32 -15.45 -3.63
N SER A 40 26.90 -15.23 -4.83
CA SER A 40 28.31 -15.49 -5.10
C SER A 40 29.25 -14.46 -4.45
N LEU A 41 28.77 -13.22 -4.24
CA LEU A 41 29.56 -12.18 -3.57
C LEU A 41 29.72 -12.44 -2.06
N LEU A 42 28.73 -13.05 -1.42
CA LEU A 42 28.80 -13.45 -0.01
C LEU A 42 29.69 -14.69 0.20
N GLY A 43 30.04 -15.39 -0.88
CA GLY A 43 30.88 -16.60 -0.82
C GLY A 43 32.37 -16.33 -0.65
N ASP A 44 33.14 -17.40 -0.41
CA ASP A 44 34.57 -17.35 -0.08
C ASP A 44 35.49 -16.76 -1.15
N LYS A 45 35.03 -16.62 -2.39
CA LYS A 45 35.86 -16.21 -3.51
C LYS A 45 36.24 -14.72 -3.54
N ASN A 46 35.65 -13.89 -2.69
CA ASN A 46 35.83 -12.43 -2.72
C ASN A 46 36.61 -11.88 -1.52
N HIS A 47 37.56 -12.64 -0.99
CA HIS A 47 38.39 -12.24 0.17
C HIS A 47 38.96 -10.82 0.03
N GLN A 48 39.46 -10.46 -1.14
CA GLN A 48 40.11 -9.17 -1.36
C GLN A 48 39.14 -8.01 -1.16
N ILE A 49 37.91 -8.12 -1.68
CA ILE A 49 36.88 -7.07 -1.52
C ILE A 49 36.50 -6.93 -0.04
N TYR A 50 36.38 -8.03 0.69
CA TYR A 50 36.10 -7.99 2.13
C TYR A 50 37.21 -7.31 2.92
N PHE A 51 38.49 -7.68 2.68
CA PHE A 51 39.62 -7.04 3.37
C PHE A 51 39.67 -5.55 3.12
N GLU A 52 39.41 -5.15 1.89
CA GLU A 52 39.36 -3.74 1.52
C GLU A 52 38.23 -3.00 2.22
N LEU A 53 37.00 -3.56 2.23
CA LEU A 53 35.87 -2.98 2.93
C LEU A 53 36.08 -2.94 4.47
N ILE A 54 36.66 -3.98 5.06
CA ILE A 54 36.98 -4.01 6.50
C ILE A 54 37.97 -2.89 6.84
N SER A 55 38.94 -2.62 5.96
CA SER A 55 39.90 -1.54 6.18
C SER A 55 39.25 -0.16 6.20
N PHE A 56 38.21 0.06 5.40
CA PHE A 56 37.43 1.29 5.38
C PHE A 56 36.40 1.38 6.52
N PHE A 57 35.79 0.24 6.87
CA PHE A 57 34.65 0.17 7.79
C PHE A 57 34.83 -0.86 8.90
N PRO A 58 35.86 -0.76 9.77
CA PRO A 58 36.19 -1.78 10.76
C PRO A 58 35.12 -1.95 11.84
N LYS A 59 34.25 -0.95 12.06
CA LYS A 59 33.14 -1.03 13.02
C LYS A 59 31.89 -1.63 12.38
N LEU A 60 31.70 -1.45 11.07
CA LEU A 60 30.53 -1.92 10.33
C LEU A 60 30.68 -3.38 9.90
N ILE A 61 31.90 -3.82 9.60
CA ILE A 61 32.21 -5.15 9.12
C ILE A 61 33.24 -5.81 10.03
N ARG A 62 32.86 -6.91 10.68
CA ARG A 62 33.75 -7.67 11.56
C ARG A 62 34.65 -8.61 10.78
N ASP A 63 35.77 -9.04 11.35
CA ASP A 63 36.72 -9.94 10.73
C ASP A 63 36.11 -11.29 10.28
N ASN A 64 35.09 -11.76 11.01
CA ASN A 64 34.34 -12.97 10.65
C ASN A 64 33.25 -12.72 9.59
N ARG A 65 33.25 -11.57 8.94
CA ARG A 65 32.29 -11.15 7.91
C ARG A 65 30.84 -10.97 8.38
N THR A 66 30.64 -10.84 9.68
CA THR A 66 29.32 -10.47 10.22
C THR A 66 29.18 -8.96 10.26
N ALA A 67 27.94 -8.49 10.22
CA ALA A 67 27.67 -7.06 10.41
C ALA A 67 28.02 -6.65 11.85
N GLY A 68 28.71 -5.51 11.97
CA GLY A 68 28.89 -4.82 13.23
C GLY A 68 27.66 -3.98 13.57
N SER A 69 27.59 -3.46 14.79
CA SER A 69 26.57 -2.50 15.19
C SER A 69 27.21 -1.11 15.24
N LEU A 70 26.63 -0.18 14.49
CA LEU A 70 27.06 1.22 14.45
C LEU A 70 26.33 2.02 15.52
N MET A 71 27.10 2.85 16.22
CA MET A 71 26.55 3.94 17.03
C MET A 71 26.47 5.20 16.17
N ILE A 72 25.61 6.13 16.53
CA ILE A 72 25.51 7.42 15.81
C ILE A 72 26.84 8.16 15.76
N SER A 73 27.59 8.09 16.86
CA SER A 73 28.93 8.67 16.94
C SER A 73 29.93 8.08 15.92
N ASP A 74 29.63 6.93 15.35
CA ASP A 74 30.44 6.29 14.33
C ASP A 74 30.13 6.81 12.93
N ILE A 75 29.01 7.52 12.79
CA ILE A 75 28.52 8.12 11.54
C ILE A 75 29.00 9.57 11.49
N GLY A 76 30.26 9.77 11.16
CA GLY A 76 30.91 11.08 11.07
C GLY A 76 31.52 11.34 9.71
N GLU A 77 32.36 12.37 9.65
CA GLU A 77 33.06 12.76 8.42
C GLU A 77 33.94 11.62 7.86
N ASP A 78 34.63 10.88 8.73
CA ASP A 78 35.47 9.76 8.34
C ASP A 78 34.66 8.65 7.65
N PHE A 79 33.47 8.34 8.18
CA PHE A 79 32.56 7.37 7.57
C PHE A 79 32.11 7.87 6.18
N SER A 80 31.75 9.14 6.08
CA SER A 80 31.29 9.76 4.83
C SER A 80 32.41 9.78 3.77
N MET A 81 33.63 10.07 4.18
CA MET A 81 34.80 10.01 3.28
C MET A 81 35.05 8.59 2.80
N ALA A 82 34.97 7.59 3.67
CA ALA A 82 35.15 6.20 3.31
C ALA A 82 34.08 5.73 2.30
N VAL A 83 32.82 6.09 2.49
CA VAL A 83 31.74 5.80 1.53
C VAL A 83 32.04 6.48 0.18
N SER A 84 32.46 7.73 0.19
CA SER A 84 32.80 8.47 -1.03
C SER A 84 33.97 7.83 -1.80
N GLN A 85 34.96 7.29 -1.09
CA GLN A 85 36.08 6.56 -1.69
C GLN A 85 35.61 5.25 -2.37
N VAL A 86 34.69 4.50 -1.73
CA VAL A 86 34.12 3.28 -2.30
C VAL A 86 33.26 3.60 -3.54
N LEU A 87 32.46 4.68 -3.47
CA LEU A 87 31.68 5.16 -4.62
C LEU A 87 32.57 5.54 -5.79
N ALA A 88 33.72 6.18 -5.52
CA ALA A 88 34.68 6.59 -6.56
C ALA A 88 35.37 5.40 -7.25
N GLN A 89 35.54 4.27 -6.56
CA GLN A 89 36.08 3.05 -7.17
C GLN A 89 35.13 2.41 -8.17
N ASP A 90 33.84 2.73 -8.11
CA ASP A 90 32.81 2.24 -9.02
C ASP A 90 32.71 0.71 -9.13
N ASN A 91 33.11 0.01 -8.06
CA ASN A 91 33.08 -1.44 -7.98
C ASN A 91 31.71 -1.90 -7.47
N ILE A 92 30.89 -2.42 -8.37
CA ILE A 92 29.51 -2.84 -8.06
C ILE A 92 29.44 -3.90 -6.95
N ALA A 93 30.40 -4.82 -6.91
CA ALA A 93 30.46 -5.85 -5.86
C ALA A 93 30.70 -5.23 -4.48
N MET A 94 31.61 -4.25 -4.40
CA MET A 94 31.84 -3.49 -3.15
C MET A 94 30.60 -2.71 -2.73
N LEU A 95 29.94 -2.04 -3.66
CA LEU A 95 28.74 -1.26 -3.38
C LEU A 95 27.61 -2.13 -2.83
N HIS A 96 27.37 -3.32 -3.40
CA HIS A 96 26.37 -4.26 -2.88
C HIS A 96 26.73 -4.74 -1.48
N LEU A 97 27.98 -5.11 -1.23
CA LEU A 97 28.42 -5.56 0.08
C LEU A 97 28.34 -4.43 1.11
N LEU A 98 28.78 -3.23 0.75
CA LEU A 98 28.68 -2.07 1.63
C LEU A 98 27.22 -1.79 2.01
N LEU A 99 26.33 -1.74 1.03
CA LEU A 99 24.91 -1.54 1.26
C LEU A 99 24.30 -2.64 2.16
N TYR A 100 24.69 -3.90 1.95
CA TYR A 100 24.27 -5.03 2.79
C TYR A 100 24.66 -4.85 4.24
N TYR A 101 25.89 -4.37 4.51
CA TYR A 101 26.36 -4.13 5.86
C TYR A 101 25.76 -2.86 6.48
N MET A 102 25.61 -1.81 5.68
CA MET A 102 24.94 -0.58 6.13
C MET A 102 23.50 -0.86 6.59
N ASP A 103 22.74 -1.61 5.79
CA ASP A 103 21.37 -1.99 6.15
C ASP A 103 21.29 -2.72 7.50
N ARG A 104 22.29 -3.53 7.84
CA ARG A 104 22.31 -4.31 9.09
C ARG A 104 22.96 -3.59 10.26
N GLY A 105 23.95 -2.77 9.99
CA GLY A 105 24.77 -2.15 11.01
C GLY A 105 24.05 -1.10 11.87
N ILE A 106 23.00 -0.47 11.33
CA ILE A 106 22.28 0.60 12.01
C ILE A 106 20.93 0.17 12.61
N GLY A 107 20.46 -1.03 12.29
CA GLY A 107 19.11 -1.46 12.66
C GLY A 107 18.76 -1.24 14.12
N ASP A 108 19.61 -1.70 15.04
CA ASP A 108 19.37 -1.59 16.49
C ASP A 108 19.42 -0.14 16.98
N CYS A 109 20.27 0.68 16.38
CA CYS A 109 20.42 2.09 16.74
C CYS A 109 19.20 2.90 16.27
N TYR A 110 18.71 2.60 15.07
CA TYR A 110 17.53 3.24 14.52
C TYR A 110 16.29 2.99 15.38
N ASP A 111 16.10 1.76 15.88
CA ASP A 111 14.96 1.39 16.72
C ASP A 111 14.95 2.11 18.08
N GLN A 112 16.16 2.38 18.63
CA GLN A 112 16.29 3.09 19.89
C GLN A 112 16.07 4.60 19.75
N MET A 113 16.24 5.14 18.56
CA MET A 113 16.20 6.58 18.30
C MET A 113 14.86 7.09 17.85
N ILE A 114 14.19 6.33 17.02
CA ILE A 114 12.81 6.58 16.63
C ILE A 114 11.99 5.75 17.59
N GLY A 115 11.87 6.24 18.84
CA GLY A 115 10.90 5.69 19.76
C GLY A 115 9.55 5.71 19.06
N PHE A 116 8.88 4.56 19.03
CA PHE A 116 7.53 4.40 18.48
C PHE A 116 6.47 5.12 19.35
N GLU A 117 6.88 6.07 20.15
CA GLU A 117 6.03 6.93 20.93
C GLU A 117 5.62 8.08 20.01
N ASP A 118 4.47 7.99 19.48
CA ASP A 118 3.61 9.08 19.03
C ASP A 118 3.65 9.58 17.58
N ASP A 119 4.46 9.16 16.59
CA ASP A 119 4.48 10.05 15.44
C ASP A 119 4.46 9.46 14.02
N ILE A 120 3.27 9.55 13.45
CA ILE A 120 2.97 9.63 12.02
C ILE A 120 3.84 10.68 11.29
N GLU A 121 4.25 11.75 11.96
CA GLU A 121 5.05 12.86 11.38
C GLU A 121 6.53 12.54 11.14
N VAL A 122 7.13 11.61 11.87
CA VAL A 122 8.56 11.31 11.77
C VAL A 122 8.96 10.74 10.40
N CYS A 123 8.06 10.03 9.72
CA CYS A 123 8.34 9.47 8.40
C CYS A 123 8.29 10.50 7.26
N ASP A 124 7.52 11.56 7.40
CA ASP A 124 7.48 12.63 6.41
C ASP A 124 8.74 13.50 6.48
N ALA A 125 9.28 13.74 7.67
CA ALA A 125 10.51 14.53 7.86
C ALA A 125 11.77 13.85 7.31
N LEU A 126 11.85 12.51 7.34
CA LEU A 126 12.95 11.76 6.72
C LEU A 126 12.85 11.73 5.18
N ASN A 127 11.65 11.86 4.62
CA ASN A 127 11.44 11.86 3.18
C ASN A 127 11.92 13.13 2.47
N ASP A 128 12.06 14.25 3.17
CA ASP A 128 12.44 15.52 2.56
C ASP A 128 13.95 15.67 2.31
N ASN A 129 14.80 14.82 2.91
CA ASN A 129 16.26 14.96 2.86
C ASN A 129 16.97 14.25 1.70
N TYR A 130 16.26 13.42 0.89
CA TYR A 130 16.87 12.62 -0.18
C TYR A 130 16.72 13.21 -1.59
N HIS A 131 16.64 14.53 -1.70
CA HIS A 131 16.31 15.23 -2.94
C HIS A 131 17.28 14.95 -4.11
N ASP A 132 18.58 14.84 -3.82
CA ASP A 132 19.60 14.77 -4.87
C ASP A 132 19.68 13.41 -5.58
N THR A 133 19.43 12.32 -4.87
CA THR A 133 19.51 10.96 -5.43
C THR A 133 18.21 10.47 -6.03
N GLY A 134 17.07 11.04 -5.63
CA GLY A 134 15.76 10.56 -6.00
C GLY A 134 15.40 9.20 -5.37
N ILE A 135 16.14 8.73 -4.38
CA ILE A 135 15.86 7.49 -3.63
C ILE A 135 15.29 7.86 -2.26
N ILE A 136 14.15 7.29 -1.92
CA ILE A 136 13.53 7.38 -0.59
C ILE A 136 13.82 6.08 0.14
N ILE A 137 14.40 6.16 1.33
CA ILE A 137 14.67 4.99 2.17
C ILE A 137 13.71 5.02 3.35
N LEU A 138 13.01 3.93 3.55
CA LEU A 138 12.05 3.75 4.63
C LEU A 138 12.42 2.51 5.44
N ARG A 139 12.08 2.51 6.73
CA ARG A 139 12.21 1.30 7.53
C ARG A 139 11.30 0.21 6.99
N LYS A 140 11.84 -0.99 6.87
CA LYS A 140 11.07 -2.15 6.45
C LYS A 140 10.27 -2.68 7.62
N VAL A 141 8.99 -2.46 7.57
CA VAL A 141 8.06 -3.08 8.52
C VAL A 141 7.86 -4.52 8.12
N GLY A 142 8.04 -5.45 9.05
CA GLY A 142 7.95 -6.88 8.79
C GLY A 142 6.56 -7.27 8.28
N CYS A 143 6.52 -8.16 7.28
CA CYS A 143 5.28 -8.77 6.80
C CYS A 143 5.37 -10.30 6.92
N ARG A 144 4.40 -10.93 7.56
CA ARG A 144 4.44 -12.35 7.87
C ARG A 144 4.21 -13.26 6.67
N TRP A 145 3.53 -12.77 5.64
CA TRP A 145 3.32 -13.50 4.38
C TRP A 145 4.30 -13.07 3.30
N GLU A 146 5.06 -12.00 3.49
CA GLU A 146 6.07 -11.60 2.51
C GLU A 146 7.11 -12.72 2.39
N MET A 147 7.13 -13.33 1.22
CA MET A 147 8.16 -14.33 0.95
C MET A 147 9.49 -13.60 0.87
N ARG A 148 10.41 -13.95 1.76
CA ARG A 148 11.81 -13.60 1.59
C ARG A 148 12.28 -14.33 0.32
N GLN A 149 12.22 -13.65 -0.79
CA GLN A 149 12.89 -14.09 -2.00
C GLN A 149 14.20 -13.31 -2.06
N PRO A 150 15.31 -13.85 -1.55
CA PRO A 150 16.60 -13.30 -1.86
C PRO A 150 16.69 -13.36 -3.37
N GLY A 151 16.67 -12.22 -4.03
CA GLY A 151 16.90 -12.15 -5.45
C GLY A 151 15.92 -11.47 -6.35
N LYS A 152 14.88 -10.86 -5.85
CA LYS A 152 14.04 -9.99 -6.67
C LYS A 152 14.42 -8.53 -6.48
N GLY A 153 15.55 -8.16 -7.06
CA GLY A 153 16.07 -6.79 -7.02
C GLY A 153 16.73 -6.43 -5.67
N LEU A 154 17.25 -5.24 -5.62
CA LEU A 154 18.03 -4.72 -4.51
C LEU A 154 17.21 -4.64 -3.19
N ASN A 155 15.89 -4.35 -3.27
CA ASN A 155 15.00 -4.38 -2.10
C ASN A 155 14.90 -5.75 -1.41
N GLY A 156 15.15 -6.85 -2.14
CA GLY A 156 15.22 -8.21 -1.56
C GLY A 156 16.47 -8.43 -0.72
N LEU A 157 17.53 -7.66 -0.98
CA LEU A 157 18.79 -7.69 -0.26
C LEU A 157 18.69 -7.02 1.12
N LEU A 158 17.93 -5.93 1.20
CA LEU A 158 17.77 -5.12 2.41
C LEU A 158 16.88 -5.86 3.43
N GLN A 159 17.33 -5.92 4.67
CA GLN A 159 16.61 -6.56 5.77
C GLN A 159 15.80 -5.57 6.59
N ASN A 160 16.41 -4.44 6.94
CA ASN A 160 15.86 -3.44 7.85
C ASN A 160 15.21 -2.27 7.12
N PHE A 161 15.63 -2.01 5.89
CA PHE A 161 15.12 -0.92 5.08
C PHE A 161 14.59 -1.41 3.74
N TYR A 162 13.76 -0.59 3.11
CA TYR A 162 13.44 -0.71 1.70
C TYR A 162 13.53 0.68 1.07
N TYR A 163 13.75 0.72 -0.23
CA TYR A 163 13.82 1.98 -0.96
C TYR A 163 12.74 2.08 -2.01
N ILE A 164 12.37 3.31 -2.31
CA ILE A 164 11.46 3.70 -3.37
C ILE A 164 12.19 4.64 -4.30
N ASP A 165 12.15 4.37 -5.59
CA ASP A 165 12.68 5.29 -6.60
C ASP A 165 11.65 6.39 -6.89
N ARG A 166 11.92 7.61 -6.41
CA ARG A 166 11.07 8.78 -6.59
C ARG A 166 10.87 9.13 -8.07
N ASN A 167 11.89 8.89 -8.91
CA ASN A 167 11.79 9.16 -10.34
C ASN A 167 10.74 8.29 -11.03
N ARG A 168 10.47 7.11 -10.47
CA ARG A 168 9.40 6.21 -10.95
C ARG A 168 8.02 6.58 -10.41
N LEU A 169 7.91 7.50 -9.47
CA LEU A 169 6.62 7.95 -8.94
C LEU A 169 5.92 8.97 -9.84
N ASP A 170 6.66 9.59 -10.76
CA ASP A 170 6.12 10.56 -11.72
C ASP A 170 5.25 11.64 -11.06
N GLY A 171 5.82 12.32 -10.08
CA GLY A 171 5.16 13.37 -9.31
C GLY A 171 4.18 12.88 -8.24
N MET A 172 3.96 11.55 -8.08
CA MET A 172 3.19 11.03 -6.96
C MET A 172 3.94 11.26 -5.66
N ARG A 173 3.25 11.82 -4.69
CA ARG A 173 3.76 12.00 -3.32
C ARG A 173 3.29 10.85 -2.44
N LEU A 174 4.13 10.43 -1.52
CA LEU A 174 3.80 9.40 -0.55
C LEU A 174 3.54 10.05 0.80
N ARG A 175 2.51 9.58 1.47
CA ARG A 175 2.25 9.88 2.88
C ARG A 175 2.24 8.57 3.65
N ASN A 176 3.17 8.44 4.58
CA ASN A 176 3.37 7.20 5.33
C ASN A 176 2.77 7.33 6.72
N TYR A 177 1.99 6.32 7.12
CA TYR A 177 1.38 6.19 8.44
C TYR A 177 1.94 4.94 9.09
N ILE A 178 2.58 5.07 10.24
CA ILE A 178 3.08 3.92 11.00
C ILE A 178 2.09 3.64 12.11
N LEU A 179 1.50 2.45 12.09
CA LEU A 179 0.57 2.00 13.12
C LEU A 179 1.19 0.84 13.89
N ASP A 180 1.10 0.90 15.22
CA ASP A 180 1.39 -0.26 16.05
C ASP A 180 0.43 -1.39 15.66
N ARG A 181 0.96 -2.60 15.62
CA ARG A 181 0.18 -3.80 15.37
C ARG A 181 -1.05 -3.93 16.27
N ALA A 182 -0.94 -3.50 17.53
CA ALA A 182 -2.04 -3.57 18.48
C ALA A 182 -3.26 -2.75 18.06
N TYR A 183 -3.08 -1.68 17.29
CA TYR A 183 -4.17 -0.89 16.74
C TYR A 183 -4.97 -1.64 15.67
N VAL A 184 -4.29 -2.46 14.87
CA VAL A 184 -4.94 -3.21 13.78
C VAL A 184 -5.33 -4.61 14.20
N MET A 185 -4.55 -5.22 15.10
CA MET A 185 -4.78 -6.60 15.56
C MET A 185 -4.88 -6.63 17.08
N ARG A 186 -6.08 -6.42 17.60
CA ARG A 186 -6.38 -6.30 19.06
C ARG A 186 -6.02 -7.53 19.89
N SER A 187 -5.64 -8.65 19.29
CA SER A 187 -5.24 -9.87 19.98
C SER A 187 -4.09 -10.57 19.25
N ARG A 188 -3.41 -11.52 19.94
CA ARG A 188 -2.40 -12.39 19.33
C ARG A 188 -3.07 -13.38 18.37
N LYS A 189 -3.53 -12.89 17.23
CA LYS A 189 -4.19 -13.69 16.21
C LYS A 189 -3.18 -14.46 15.37
N THR A 190 -3.61 -15.61 14.88
CA THR A 190 -2.88 -16.43 13.92
C THR A 190 -3.26 -16.09 12.47
N SER A 191 -4.31 -15.29 12.29
CA SER A 191 -4.82 -14.83 11.01
C SER A 191 -5.31 -13.38 11.09
N LEU A 192 -5.22 -12.66 9.97
CA LEU A 192 -5.86 -11.39 9.76
C LEU A 192 -7.26 -11.64 9.19
N LYS A 193 -8.29 -11.22 9.91
CA LYS A 193 -9.69 -11.37 9.48
C LYS A 193 -10.10 -10.19 8.61
N ILE A 194 -10.53 -10.49 7.41
CA ILE A 194 -10.98 -9.51 6.42
C ILE A 194 -12.46 -9.72 6.13
N ALA A 195 -13.19 -8.63 5.99
CA ALA A 195 -14.55 -8.63 5.47
C ALA A 195 -14.65 -7.72 4.24
N VAL A 196 -15.47 -8.13 3.28
CA VAL A 196 -15.92 -7.29 2.17
C VAL A 196 -17.44 -7.20 2.23
N SER A 197 -17.96 -6.00 2.06
CA SER A 197 -19.39 -5.71 2.16
C SER A 197 -19.87 -5.02 0.88
N PRO A 198 -20.38 -5.80 -0.10
CA PRO A 198 -20.79 -5.27 -1.41
C PRO A 198 -22.11 -4.51 -1.39
N ILE A 199 -22.50 -3.92 -0.32
CA ILE A 199 -23.75 -3.19 -0.10
C ILE A 199 -24.58 -2.92 -1.36
N THR A 200 -25.89 -2.90 -1.17
CA THR A 200 -27.00 -2.67 -2.08
C THR A 200 -27.15 -3.70 -3.22
N ARG A 201 -28.35 -4.16 -3.38
CA ARG A 201 -28.78 -5.03 -4.48
C ARG A 201 -29.32 -4.24 -5.66
N GLU A 202 -29.99 -3.13 -5.33
CA GLU A 202 -30.71 -2.33 -6.31
C GLU A 202 -29.76 -1.36 -7.01
N LYS A 203 -30.19 -0.78 -8.13
CA LYS A 203 -29.49 0.32 -8.75
C LYS A 203 -29.40 1.50 -7.76
N SER A 204 -28.21 1.85 -7.35
CA SER A 204 -27.96 2.82 -6.29
C SER A 204 -27.12 4.01 -6.73
N VAL A 205 -26.68 4.05 -7.96
CA VAL A 205 -25.95 5.18 -8.53
C VAL A 205 -26.66 5.66 -9.78
N GLU A 206 -26.85 6.95 -9.89
CA GLU A 206 -27.33 7.62 -11.09
C GLU A 206 -26.18 8.38 -11.73
N PHE A 207 -25.89 8.05 -12.98
CA PHE A 207 -24.87 8.71 -13.76
C PHE A 207 -25.47 9.76 -14.66
N SER A 208 -24.73 10.84 -14.94
CA SER A 208 -25.11 11.82 -15.95
C SER A 208 -25.18 11.17 -17.34
N ALA A 209 -25.99 11.74 -18.23
CA ALA A 209 -25.75 11.54 -19.64
C ALA A 209 -24.34 12.03 -20.02
N PRO A 210 -23.68 11.39 -21.02
CA PRO A 210 -22.40 11.91 -21.51
C PRO A 210 -22.50 13.36 -21.97
N TYR A 211 -21.55 14.19 -21.57
CA TYR A 211 -21.49 15.61 -21.91
C TYR A 211 -20.09 16.00 -22.40
N GLU A 212 -20.03 17.05 -23.22
CA GLU A 212 -18.74 17.58 -23.67
C GLU A 212 -18.07 18.37 -22.55
N GLY A 213 -16.80 18.08 -22.28
CA GLY A 213 -16.01 18.72 -21.24
C GLY A 213 -14.52 18.63 -21.51
N VAL A 214 -13.71 19.20 -20.64
CA VAL A 214 -12.26 19.10 -20.72
C VAL A 214 -11.81 18.08 -19.68
N ASN A 215 -11.17 17.01 -20.12
CA ASN A 215 -10.63 16.01 -19.21
C ASN A 215 -9.56 16.64 -18.31
N GLY A 216 -9.77 16.58 -17.01
CA GLY A 216 -8.88 17.20 -16.02
C GLY A 216 -7.44 16.67 -16.04
N ARG A 217 -7.23 15.45 -16.59
CA ARG A 217 -5.90 14.82 -16.70
C ARG A 217 -5.14 15.29 -17.92
N THR A 218 -5.79 15.26 -19.04
CA THR A 218 -5.13 15.48 -20.32
C THR A 218 -5.23 16.92 -20.82
N GLY A 219 -6.20 17.69 -20.30
CA GLY A 219 -6.54 19.02 -20.82
C GLY A 219 -7.22 18.96 -22.20
N ILE A 220 -7.62 17.77 -22.66
CA ILE A 220 -8.20 17.54 -23.99
C ILE A 220 -9.72 17.54 -23.87
N PRO A 221 -10.46 18.22 -24.82
CA PRO A 221 -11.90 18.10 -24.92
C PRO A 221 -12.32 16.64 -25.17
N GLN A 222 -13.23 16.13 -24.36
CA GLN A 222 -13.69 14.73 -24.40
C GLN A 222 -15.14 14.63 -23.93
N LYS A 223 -15.79 13.52 -24.24
CA LYS A 223 -17.06 13.16 -23.61
C LYS A 223 -16.80 12.66 -22.20
N LEU A 224 -17.49 13.24 -21.24
CA LEU A 224 -17.35 12.96 -19.82
C LEU A 224 -18.66 12.43 -19.24
N PHE A 225 -18.57 11.69 -18.16
CA PHE A 225 -19.71 11.34 -17.30
C PHE A 225 -19.32 11.52 -15.82
N ARG A 226 -20.33 11.71 -14.98
CA ARG A 226 -20.14 11.86 -13.53
C ARG A 226 -21.24 11.13 -12.78
N VAL A 227 -21.03 10.92 -11.50
CA VAL A 227 -22.09 10.52 -10.58
C VAL A 227 -22.95 11.75 -10.29
N GLU A 228 -24.26 11.66 -10.58
CA GLU A 228 -25.22 12.73 -10.27
C GLU A 228 -25.71 12.61 -8.82
N ARG A 229 -26.00 11.39 -8.37
CA ARG A 229 -26.46 11.13 -7.01
C ARG A 229 -26.40 9.65 -6.63
N VAL A 230 -26.32 9.42 -5.33
CA VAL A 230 -26.54 8.11 -4.72
C VAL A 230 -28.02 7.95 -4.41
N LEU A 231 -28.63 6.88 -4.94
CA LEU A 231 -30.04 6.56 -4.73
C LEU A 231 -30.20 5.73 -3.46
N GLY A 232 -31.20 6.08 -2.65
CA GLY A 232 -31.47 5.35 -1.41
C GLY A 232 -30.42 5.55 -0.32
N GLU A 233 -29.78 6.70 -0.28
CA GLU A 233 -28.69 7.05 0.63
C GLU A 233 -28.96 6.65 2.09
N LYS A 234 -30.15 6.96 2.63
CA LYS A 234 -30.50 6.57 4.00
C LYS A 234 -30.42 5.06 4.22
N LEU A 235 -30.93 4.27 3.27
CA LEU A 235 -30.90 2.80 3.38
C LEU A 235 -29.45 2.28 3.32
N ILE A 236 -28.64 2.90 2.47
CA ILE A 236 -27.21 2.54 2.34
C ILE A 236 -26.49 2.91 3.64
N THR A 237 -26.73 4.09 4.20
CA THR A 237 -26.17 4.52 5.48
C THR A 237 -26.48 3.52 6.60
N ASP A 238 -27.76 3.14 6.74
CA ASP A 238 -28.20 2.18 7.73
C ASP A 238 -27.51 0.81 7.53
N GLN A 239 -27.33 0.37 6.27
CA GLN A 239 -26.61 -0.87 5.95
C GLN A 239 -25.12 -0.79 6.28
N VAL A 240 -24.47 0.34 6.00
CA VAL A 240 -23.05 0.54 6.32
C VAL A 240 -22.83 0.44 7.81
N ILE A 241 -23.64 1.16 8.62
CA ILE A 241 -23.56 1.13 10.08
C ILE A 241 -23.79 -0.30 10.60
N GLU A 242 -24.87 -0.96 10.17
CA GLU A 242 -25.21 -2.32 10.60
C GLU A 242 -24.08 -3.31 10.22
N ASN A 243 -23.53 -3.20 9.02
CA ASN A 243 -22.47 -4.10 8.56
C ASN A 243 -21.13 -3.85 9.30
N ILE A 244 -20.84 -2.62 9.71
CA ILE A 244 -19.68 -2.33 10.58
C ILE A 244 -19.85 -3.04 11.93
N HIS A 245 -21.02 -2.93 12.56
CA HIS A 245 -21.29 -3.61 13.85
C HIS A 245 -21.24 -5.14 13.73
N ILE A 246 -21.84 -5.70 12.67
CA ILE A 246 -21.80 -7.15 12.41
C ILE A 246 -20.37 -7.64 12.20
N ALA A 247 -19.58 -6.91 11.41
CA ALA A 247 -18.17 -7.23 11.17
C ALA A 247 -17.36 -7.13 12.47
N GLY A 248 -17.60 -6.09 13.27
CA GLY A 248 -16.97 -5.90 14.57
C GLY A 248 -17.29 -7.02 15.54
N ALA A 249 -18.57 -7.45 15.63
CA ALA A 249 -18.99 -8.57 16.47
C ALA A 249 -18.32 -9.90 16.07
N LYS A 250 -17.86 -10.03 14.83
CA LYS A 250 -17.06 -11.16 14.33
C LYS A 250 -15.56 -10.96 14.47
N GLU A 251 -15.14 -9.91 15.17
CA GLU A 251 -13.73 -9.56 15.36
C GLU A 251 -12.96 -9.41 14.05
N THR A 252 -13.58 -8.78 13.07
CA THR A 252 -12.94 -8.43 11.79
C THR A 252 -11.88 -7.37 12.02
N ASP A 253 -10.74 -7.51 11.38
CA ASP A 253 -9.64 -6.54 11.47
C ASP A 253 -9.78 -5.47 10.39
N ILE A 254 -10.13 -5.86 9.16
CA ILE A 254 -10.29 -4.94 8.02
C ILE A 254 -11.64 -5.18 7.34
N LEU A 255 -12.42 -4.12 7.19
CA LEU A 255 -13.67 -4.12 6.44
C LEU A 255 -13.55 -3.19 5.23
N VAL A 256 -13.90 -3.70 4.04
CA VAL A 256 -13.85 -2.93 2.80
C VAL A 256 -15.24 -2.84 2.19
N PHE A 257 -15.66 -1.61 1.90
CA PHE A 257 -16.86 -1.26 1.17
C PHE A 257 -16.55 -0.91 -0.30
N PRO A 258 -17.54 -0.84 -1.19
CA PRO A 258 -17.32 -0.59 -2.61
C PRO A 258 -17.16 0.90 -2.95
N GLU A 259 -16.97 1.17 -4.23
CA GLU A 259 -16.84 2.50 -4.81
C GLU A 259 -18.21 3.14 -5.11
N MET A 260 -18.25 4.48 -5.16
CA MET A 260 -19.36 5.34 -5.64
C MET A 260 -20.67 5.30 -4.82
N LEU A 261 -20.69 4.67 -3.68
CA LEU A 261 -21.90 4.53 -2.87
C LEU A 261 -21.90 5.39 -1.61
N GLY A 262 -20.82 6.13 -1.36
CA GLY A 262 -20.66 7.02 -0.23
C GLY A 262 -21.07 8.46 -0.54
N THR A 263 -21.45 9.19 0.51
CA THR A 263 -21.58 10.65 0.53
C THR A 263 -20.93 11.21 1.78
N GLU A 264 -20.57 12.49 1.80
CA GLU A 264 -20.03 13.15 3.00
C GLU A 264 -21.06 13.14 4.14
N GLU A 265 -22.34 13.30 3.84
CA GLU A 265 -23.41 13.22 4.83
C GLU A 265 -23.49 11.81 5.46
N MET A 266 -23.32 10.78 4.62
CA MET A 266 -23.26 9.40 5.10
C MET A 266 -22.04 9.20 6.01
N LEU A 267 -20.87 9.71 5.66
CA LEU A 267 -19.67 9.61 6.49
C LEU A 267 -19.90 10.23 7.85
N CYS A 268 -20.44 11.46 7.90
CA CYS A 268 -20.76 12.13 9.18
C CYS A 268 -21.70 11.27 10.04
N LYS A 269 -22.80 10.76 9.47
CA LYS A 269 -23.76 9.92 10.18
C LYS A 269 -23.16 8.60 10.68
N VAL A 270 -22.28 7.99 9.89
CA VAL A 270 -21.58 6.78 10.30
C VAL A 270 -20.65 7.07 11.47
N MET A 271 -19.84 8.15 11.39
CA MET A 271 -18.93 8.53 12.47
C MET A 271 -19.71 8.87 13.77
N GLU A 272 -20.81 9.62 13.68
CA GLU A 272 -21.70 9.90 14.83
C GLU A 272 -22.27 8.61 15.46
N ALA A 273 -22.68 7.65 14.62
CA ALA A 273 -23.20 6.37 15.11
C ALA A 273 -22.13 5.55 15.83
N LEU A 274 -20.90 5.51 15.29
CA LEU A 274 -19.77 4.79 15.88
C LEU A 274 -19.33 5.43 17.21
N GLU A 275 -19.28 6.76 17.29
CA GLU A 275 -18.98 7.49 18.51
C GLU A 275 -20.03 7.26 19.62
N SER A 276 -21.32 7.24 19.24
CA SER A 276 -22.40 7.02 20.19
C SER A 276 -22.43 5.60 20.77
N ASP A 277 -21.89 4.61 20.06
CA ASP A 277 -21.88 3.19 20.45
C ASP A 277 -20.46 2.66 20.73
N TRP A 278 -19.68 3.44 21.47
CA TRP A 278 -18.27 3.17 21.81
C TRP A 278 -17.99 1.80 22.48
N LYS A 279 -19.05 1.12 22.97
CA LYS A 279 -18.94 -0.22 23.58
C LYS A 279 -18.93 -1.34 22.54
N THR A 280 -19.34 -1.05 21.33
CA THR A 280 -19.45 -2.06 20.28
C THR A 280 -18.09 -2.27 19.64
N ASN A 281 -17.69 -3.52 19.49
CA ASN A 281 -16.49 -3.81 18.71
C ASN A 281 -16.73 -3.40 17.26
N VAL A 282 -15.79 -2.65 16.70
CA VAL A 282 -15.77 -2.29 15.28
C VAL A 282 -14.48 -2.83 14.63
N PRO A 283 -14.44 -3.02 13.30
CA PRO A 283 -13.19 -3.36 12.62
C PRO A 283 -12.10 -2.32 12.87
N ALA A 284 -10.85 -2.76 12.99
CA ALA A 284 -9.74 -1.86 13.25
C ALA A 284 -9.48 -0.89 12.09
N LEU A 285 -9.61 -1.36 10.85
CA LEU A 285 -9.51 -0.55 9.64
C LEU A 285 -10.80 -0.71 8.82
N ILE A 286 -11.42 0.41 8.47
CA ILE A 286 -12.61 0.43 7.63
C ILE A 286 -12.30 1.28 6.40
N VAL A 287 -12.36 0.65 5.23
CA VAL A 287 -12.35 1.36 3.94
C VAL A 287 -13.79 1.73 3.61
N PHE A 288 -14.12 2.99 3.81
CA PHE A 288 -15.48 3.53 3.63
C PHE A 288 -15.87 3.52 2.14
N PRO A 289 -17.17 3.39 1.81
CA PRO A 289 -17.65 3.50 0.44
C PRO A 289 -17.12 4.78 -0.20
N SER A 290 -16.55 4.71 -1.41
CA SER A 290 -15.99 5.94 -1.97
C SER A 290 -17.07 6.96 -2.26
N VAL A 291 -16.70 8.22 -2.04
CA VAL A 291 -17.54 9.39 -2.16
C VAL A 291 -17.19 10.10 -3.47
N TRP A 292 -18.20 10.33 -4.27
CA TRP A 292 -18.09 11.24 -5.38
C TRP A 292 -18.53 12.62 -4.94
N GLU A 293 -17.63 13.58 -4.98
CA GLU A 293 -17.89 14.96 -4.54
C GLU A 293 -17.73 15.91 -5.70
N LYS A 294 -18.72 16.82 -5.82
CA LYS A 294 -18.69 17.96 -6.69
C LYS A 294 -18.22 19.15 -5.86
N THR A 295 -17.10 19.76 -6.22
CA THR A 295 -16.64 20.95 -5.52
C THR A 295 -17.52 22.16 -5.85
N GLU A 296 -17.66 23.08 -4.89
CA GLU A 296 -18.55 24.26 -4.98
C GLU A 296 -18.36 25.13 -6.23
N ASN A 297 -17.21 25.04 -6.87
CA ASN A 297 -16.87 25.84 -8.04
C ASN A 297 -17.09 25.12 -9.38
N ASP A 298 -17.77 23.98 -9.42
CA ASP A 298 -17.96 23.14 -10.63
C ASP A 298 -16.66 22.75 -11.38
N LEU A 299 -15.52 23.06 -10.81
CA LEU A 299 -14.21 22.90 -11.47
C LEU A 299 -13.48 21.62 -11.08
N ALA A 300 -13.94 20.90 -10.06
CA ALA A 300 -13.24 19.71 -9.58
C ALA A 300 -14.22 18.65 -9.04
N ASN A 301 -14.43 17.59 -9.79
CA ASN A 301 -15.08 16.39 -9.27
C ASN A 301 -14.02 15.46 -8.69
N THR A 302 -14.25 14.91 -7.52
CA THR A 302 -13.34 13.96 -6.88
C THR A 302 -14.06 12.67 -6.54
N ASN A 303 -13.36 11.56 -6.68
CA ASN A 303 -13.78 10.25 -6.20
C ASN A 303 -12.76 9.83 -5.15
N LYS A 304 -13.17 9.72 -3.88
CA LYS A 304 -12.26 9.46 -2.76
C LYS A 304 -12.85 8.45 -1.80
N SER A 305 -12.02 7.62 -1.22
CA SER A 305 -12.38 6.68 -0.16
C SER A 305 -11.66 7.07 1.13
N TYR A 306 -12.31 6.87 2.26
CA TYR A 306 -11.77 7.18 3.57
C TYR A 306 -11.30 5.91 4.27
N MET A 307 -10.14 6.01 4.93
CA MET A 307 -9.70 5.02 5.91
C MET A 307 -10.11 5.48 7.30
N ILE A 308 -10.99 4.71 7.94
CA ILE A 308 -11.40 4.95 9.31
C ILE A 308 -10.62 3.99 10.22
N LEU A 309 -10.02 4.51 11.27
CA LEU A 309 -9.26 3.75 12.26
C LEU A 309 -10.11 3.54 13.52
N ASN A 310 -10.31 2.28 13.90
CA ASN A 310 -11.03 1.85 15.11
C ASN A 310 -12.45 2.40 15.29
N GLY A 311 -13.01 3.04 14.24
CA GLY A 311 -14.29 3.74 14.32
C GLY A 311 -14.22 5.11 15.01
N ASP A 312 -13.05 5.54 15.45
CA ASP A 312 -12.87 6.77 16.23
C ASP A 312 -12.50 7.97 15.35
N GLU A 313 -11.73 7.73 14.28
CA GLU A 313 -11.20 8.81 13.45
C GLU A 313 -11.05 8.44 11.98
N VAL A 314 -11.13 9.42 11.12
CA VAL A 314 -10.73 9.32 9.72
C VAL A 314 -9.22 9.52 9.64
N LEU A 315 -8.48 8.43 9.42
CA LEU A 315 -7.03 8.46 9.35
C LEU A 315 -6.54 9.26 8.12
N PHE A 316 -7.18 9.04 6.97
CA PHE A 316 -6.92 9.79 5.73
C PHE A 316 -8.04 9.60 4.69
N GLU A 317 -8.03 10.47 3.69
CA GLU A 317 -8.75 10.31 2.43
C GLU A 317 -7.77 9.85 1.34
N GLN A 318 -8.17 8.85 0.54
CA GLN A 318 -7.45 8.40 -0.64
C GLN A 318 -8.24 8.76 -1.88
N HIS A 319 -7.67 9.59 -2.74
CA HIS A 319 -8.30 10.00 -3.99
C HIS A 319 -8.02 9.02 -5.13
N LYS A 320 -9.01 8.81 -5.98
CA LYS A 320 -8.86 8.13 -7.27
C LYS A 320 -8.05 9.00 -8.21
N ARG A 321 -7.16 8.37 -8.98
CA ARG A 321 -6.18 9.06 -9.82
C ARG A 321 -6.48 8.95 -11.31
N CYS A 322 -7.04 7.81 -11.71
CA CYS A 322 -7.25 7.47 -13.10
C CYS A 322 -8.73 7.46 -13.42
N ASP A 323 -9.09 8.23 -14.42
CA ASP A 323 -10.42 8.25 -14.99
C ASP A 323 -10.77 6.92 -15.64
N TYR A 324 -11.89 6.34 -15.26
CA TYR A 324 -12.42 5.16 -15.95
C TYR A 324 -12.91 5.57 -17.34
N LYS A 325 -12.68 4.70 -18.32
CA LYS A 325 -13.09 4.87 -19.71
C LYS A 325 -14.00 3.71 -20.14
N TYR A 326 -15.09 4.03 -20.82
CA TYR A 326 -15.88 3.05 -21.56
C TYR A 326 -16.18 3.53 -22.97
N ASP A 327 -16.35 2.59 -23.90
CA ASP A 327 -16.60 2.89 -25.28
C ASP A 327 -18.12 2.86 -25.58
N THR A 328 -18.60 3.84 -26.35
CA THR A 328 -19.96 3.92 -26.87
C THR A 328 -19.93 3.99 -28.39
N GLU A 329 -21.08 3.84 -29.06
CA GLU A 329 -21.19 4.10 -30.50
C GLU A 329 -20.73 5.51 -30.91
N GLY A 330 -20.87 6.47 -30.01
CA GLY A 330 -20.44 7.85 -30.19
C GLY A 330 -19.00 8.17 -29.80
N GLY A 331 -18.18 7.11 -29.55
CA GLY A 331 -16.79 7.22 -29.10
C GLY A 331 -16.62 7.02 -27.60
N PRO A 332 -15.39 7.13 -27.11
CA PRO A 332 -15.04 6.90 -25.71
C PRO A 332 -15.63 7.99 -24.81
N VAL A 333 -16.08 7.57 -23.63
CA VAL A 333 -16.58 8.45 -22.56
C VAL A 333 -15.74 8.21 -21.32
N TYR A 334 -15.31 9.27 -20.68
CA TYR A 334 -14.39 9.23 -19.54
C TYR A 334 -15.08 9.70 -18.26
N GLU A 335 -14.67 9.13 -17.16
CA GLU A 335 -15.07 9.58 -15.84
C GLU A 335 -14.53 11.00 -15.61
N ASP A 336 -15.42 11.93 -15.23
CA ASP A 336 -15.05 13.32 -14.98
C ASP A 336 -14.44 13.47 -13.59
N ILE A 337 -13.23 12.98 -13.44
CA ILE A 337 -12.43 13.21 -12.24
C ILE A 337 -11.53 14.40 -12.51
N ASN A 338 -11.86 15.51 -11.90
CA ASN A 338 -10.98 16.67 -11.95
C ASN A 338 -9.88 16.50 -10.90
N ARG A 339 -8.69 16.91 -11.27
CA ARG A 339 -7.50 16.72 -10.47
C ARG A 339 -7.14 18.03 -9.81
N ASP A 340 -7.48 18.13 -8.56
CA ASP A 340 -6.58 18.85 -7.67
C ASP A 340 -5.25 18.04 -7.69
N ARG A 341 -4.34 18.49 -8.56
CA ARG A 341 -3.03 17.82 -8.77
C ARG A 341 -2.32 17.58 -7.45
N ASP A 342 -2.57 18.39 -6.44
CA ASP A 342 -1.92 18.28 -5.16
C ASP A 342 -2.54 17.21 -4.27
N LYS A 343 -3.86 17.07 -4.23
CA LYS A 343 -4.53 16.04 -3.40
C LYS A 343 -4.58 14.68 -4.07
N ASN A 344 -4.93 14.62 -5.35
CA ASN A 344 -5.07 13.36 -6.09
C ASN A 344 -3.73 12.68 -6.36
N ASN A 345 -2.62 13.39 -6.18
CA ASN A 345 -1.28 12.85 -6.40
C ASN A 345 -0.64 12.30 -5.12
N ILE A 346 -1.39 12.18 -4.03
CA ILE A 346 -0.91 11.57 -2.79
C ILE A 346 -1.37 10.10 -2.75
N LEU A 347 -0.43 9.20 -2.51
CA LEU A 347 -0.72 7.82 -2.11
C LEU A 347 -0.43 7.67 -0.63
N ASN A 348 -1.44 7.28 0.13
CA ASN A 348 -1.31 6.98 1.54
C ASN A 348 -0.91 5.52 1.73
N VAL A 349 0.13 5.28 2.52
CA VAL A 349 0.68 3.96 2.80
C VAL A 349 0.67 3.75 4.31
N ILE A 350 -0.04 2.74 4.78
CA ILE A 350 -0.05 2.34 6.19
C ILE A 350 0.99 1.25 6.38
N HIS A 351 1.88 1.45 7.34
CA HIS A 351 2.89 0.48 7.76
C HIS A 351 2.47 -0.14 9.08
N VAL A 352 2.29 -1.47 9.09
CA VAL A 352 1.89 -2.21 10.29
C VAL A 352 2.81 -3.40 10.49
N GLU A 353 3.44 -3.52 11.66
CA GLU A 353 4.31 -4.65 11.98
C GLU A 353 3.58 -6.00 11.87
N GLY A 354 4.14 -6.89 11.08
CA GLY A 354 3.57 -8.19 10.75
C GLY A 354 2.61 -8.21 9.56
N LEU A 355 2.12 -7.06 9.10
CA LEU A 355 1.27 -6.93 7.93
C LEU A 355 1.98 -6.24 6.74
N GLY A 356 3.01 -5.46 7.03
CA GLY A 356 3.77 -4.72 6.03
C GLY A 356 3.09 -3.43 5.61
N ARG A 357 2.91 -3.22 4.31
CA ARG A 357 2.44 -1.99 3.67
C ARG A 357 1.03 -2.16 3.12
N ILE A 358 0.09 -1.38 3.63
CA ILE A 358 -1.33 -1.41 3.25
C ILE A 358 -1.66 -0.14 2.48
N CYS A 359 -2.31 -0.27 1.32
CA CYS A 359 -2.76 0.84 0.48
C CYS A 359 -4.23 0.68 0.10
N ILE A 360 -4.93 1.82 -0.09
CA ILE A 360 -6.20 1.87 -0.82
C ILE A 360 -5.89 2.25 -2.26
N ILE A 361 -6.36 1.45 -3.22
CA ILE A 361 -6.25 1.73 -4.66
C ILE A 361 -7.64 1.57 -5.27
N ILE A 362 -8.25 2.68 -5.71
CA ILE A 362 -9.67 2.72 -6.08
C ILE A 362 -9.86 2.21 -7.51
N CYS A 363 -10.57 1.10 -7.66
CA CYS A 363 -11.11 0.56 -8.91
C CYS A 363 -10.10 0.57 -10.08
N TYR A 364 -10.29 1.45 -11.06
CA TYR A 364 -9.46 1.54 -12.27
C TYR A 364 -8.00 1.90 -11.97
N ASP A 365 -7.72 2.59 -10.86
CA ASP A 365 -6.34 2.85 -10.42
C ASP A 365 -5.52 1.56 -10.23
N TYR A 366 -6.19 0.46 -9.85
CA TYR A 366 -5.54 -0.86 -9.72
C TYR A 366 -5.25 -1.50 -11.09
N LEU A 367 -6.05 -1.17 -12.10
CA LEU A 367 -5.95 -1.72 -13.45
C LEU A 367 -5.03 -0.91 -14.36
N ASP A 368 -4.74 0.33 -14.00
CA ASP A 368 -3.91 1.25 -14.80
C ASP A 368 -2.44 0.80 -14.81
N GLU A 369 -1.87 0.66 -16.01
CA GLU A 369 -0.51 0.15 -16.20
C GLU A 369 0.56 1.06 -15.59
N GLU A 370 0.37 2.37 -15.64
CA GLU A 370 1.33 3.32 -15.05
C GLU A 370 1.31 3.22 -13.52
N ASN A 371 0.13 3.07 -12.91
CA ASN A 371 0.02 2.85 -11.48
C ASN A 371 0.59 1.50 -11.05
N GLN A 372 0.51 0.47 -11.89
CA GLN A 372 1.15 -0.82 -11.61
C GLN A 372 2.67 -0.67 -11.50
N GLU A 373 3.30 0.10 -12.38
CA GLU A 373 4.74 0.38 -12.29
C GLU A 373 5.08 1.23 -11.06
N ARG A 374 4.33 2.30 -10.83
CA ARG A 374 4.58 3.26 -9.75
C ARG A 374 4.32 2.67 -8.36
N ILE A 375 3.20 1.97 -8.21
CA ILE A 375 2.72 1.50 -6.92
C ILE A 375 3.16 0.05 -6.68
N MET A 376 2.73 -0.86 -7.57
CA MET A 376 2.89 -2.28 -7.29
C MET A 376 4.35 -2.74 -7.40
N LYS A 377 5.12 -2.19 -8.34
CA LYS A 377 6.52 -2.58 -8.55
C LYS A 377 7.52 -1.72 -7.78
N ASN A 378 7.21 -0.46 -7.52
CA ASN A 378 8.12 0.46 -6.86
C ASN A 378 7.86 0.51 -5.34
N ILE A 379 6.60 0.79 -4.91
CA ILE A 379 6.24 0.86 -3.48
C ILE A 379 6.08 -0.54 -2.87
N ARG A 380 5.59 -1.49 -3.66
CA ARG A 380 5.40 -2.90 -3.28
C ARG A 380 4.52 -3.08 -2.05
N PRO A 381 3.26 -2.67 -2.12
CA PRO A 381 2.33 -2.93 -1.03
C PRO A 381 2.21 -4.43 -0.78
N THR A 382 2.00 -4.81 0.47
CA THR A 382 1.78 -6.22 0.87
C THR A 382 0.29 -6.55 0.96
N LEU A 383 -0.54 -5.53 1.10
CA LEU A 383 -1.99 -5.62 1.09
C LEU A 383 -2.57 -4.40 0.37
N VAL A 384 -3.44 -4.65 -0.60
CA VAL A 384 -4.18 -3.61 -1.31
C VAL A 384 -5.66 -3.80 -1.09
N CYS A 385 -6.33 -2.75 -0.61
CA CYS A 385 -7.78 -2.67 -0.52
C CYS A 385 -8.30 -1.90 -1.74
N THR A 386 -9.17 -2.55 -2.54
CA THR A 386 -9.65 -1.98 -3.79
C THR A 386 -11.18 -1.89 -3.78
N PRO A 387 -11.74 -0.76 -3.29
CA PRO A 387 -13.15 -0.45 -3.51
C PRO A 387 -13.40 -0.26 -4.99
N SER A 388 -14.50 -0.83 -5.52
CA SER A 388 -14.78 -0.80 -6.95
C SER A 388 -16.27 -0.70 -7.24
N PHE A 389 -16.56 -0.09 -8.40
CA PHE A 389 -17.83 -0.14 -9.09
C PHE A 389 -17.56 -0.66 -10.50
N SER A 390 -17.55 -1.98 -10.67
CA SER A 390 -17.08 -2.61 -11.90
C SER A 390 -18.09 -3.60 -12.45
N THR A 391 -18.28 -3.57 -13.78
CA THR A 391 -19.12 -4.49 -14.51
C THR A 391 -18.45 -5.83 -14.82
N GLY A 392 -17.16 -5.99 -14.46
CA GLY A 392 -16.39 -7.21 -14.69
C GLY A 392 -15.31 -7.45 -13.64
N SER A 393 -14.91 -8.71 -13.50
CA SER A 393 -13.91 -9.14 -12.50
C SER A 393 -12.62 -9.68 -13.10
N PHE A 394 -12.59 -9.94 -14.41
CA PHE A 394 -11.48 -10.66 -15.07
C PHE A 394 -10.12 -10.00 -14.85
N HIS A 395 -10.02 -8.69 -15.09
CA HIS A 395 -8.75 -7.97 -14.95
C HIS A 395 -8.25 -7.92 -13.50
N PHE A 396 -9.16 -7.75 -12.53
CA PHE A 396 -8.80 -7.79 -11.11
C PHE A 396 -8.22 -9.14 -10.70
N LYS A 397 -8.80 -10.24 -11.18
CA LYS A 397 -8.29 -11.60 -10.94
C LYS A 397 -6.91 -11.80 -11.55
N THR A 398 -6.73 -11.41 -12.79
CA THR A 398 -5.47 -11.59 -13.53
C THR A 398 -4.33 -10.83 -12.88
N LEU A 399 -4.59 -9.59 -12.48
CA LEU A 399 -3.59 -8.77 -11.80
C LEU A 399 -3.32 -9.25 -10.36
N ALA A 400 -4.34 -9.72 -9.65
CA ALA A 400 -4.15 -10.31 -8.34
C ALA A 400 -3.19 -11.51 -8.40
N GLU A 401 -3.30 -12.35 -9.44
CA GLU A 401 -2.35 -13.45 -9.69
C GLU A 401 -0.95 -12.95 -10.02
N ALA A 402 -0.83 -11.92 -10.85
CA ALA A 402 0.46 -11.34 -11.20
C ALA A 402 1.18 -10.75 -9.97
N PHE A 403 0.45 -10.02 -9.11
CA PHE A 403 1.00 -9.38 -7.92
C PHE A 403 1.18 -10.33 -6.73
N PHE A 404 0.54 -11.48 -6.76
CA PHE A 404 0.83 -12.56 -5.82
C PHE A 404 2.32 -12.89 -5.76
N LYS A 405 3.00 -12.94 -6.91
CA LYS A 405 4.45 -13.18 -6.99
C LYS A 405 5.28 -12.07 -6.32
N GLN A 406 4.68 -10.92 -6.04
CA GLN A 406 5.30 -9.81 -5.33
C GLN A 406 4.92 -9.76 -3.85
N SER A 407 4.32 -10.84 -3.34
CA SER A 407 3.84 -10.96 -1.96
C SER A 407 2.74 -9.96 -1.59
N CYS A 408 1.95 -9.53 -2.57
CA CYS A 408 0.81 -8.65 -2.35
C CYS A 408 -0.50 -9.42 -2.30
N ASN A 409 -1.26 -9.24 -1.24
CA ASN A 409 -2.65 -9.70 -1.13
C ASN A 409 -3.59 -8.61 -1.62
N LEU A 410 -4.65 -9.00 -2.31
CA LEU A 410 -5.73 -8.13 -2.77
C LEU A 410 -6.98 -8.35 -1.94
N VAL A 411 -7.61 -7.26 -1.50
CA VAL A 411 -8.98 -7.20 -0.97
C VAL A 411 -9.80 -6.33 -1.90
N TRP A 412 -10.47 -6.96 -2.86
CA TRP A 412 -11.32 -6.27 -3.81
C TRP A 412 -12.78 -6.38 -3.38
N CYS A 413 -13.45 -5.24 -3.26
CA CYS A 413 -14.86 -5.14 -2.94
C CYS A 413 -15.60 -4.41 -4.06
N ASN A 414 -16.49 -5.10 -4.74
CA ASN A 414 -17.37 -4.55 -5.75
C ASN A 414 -18.80 -4.41 -5.17
N THR A 415 -19.69 -3.77 -5.92
CA THR A 415 -21.10 -3.62 -5.54
C THR A 415 -22.02 -4.38 -6.46
N CYS A 416 -23.14 -4.89 -5.92
CA CYS A 416 -24.20 -5.46 -6.73
C CYS A 416 -24.90 -4.41 -7.60
N SER A 417 -24.86 -3.13 -7.23
CA SER A 417 -25.41 -2.04 -8.02
C SER A 417 -24.79 -1.96 -9.42
N ALA A 418 -23.51 -2.31 -9.56
CA ALA A 418 -22.82 -2.32 -10.87
C ALA A 418 -23.42 -3.32 -11.87
N ALA A 419 -24.12 -4.36 -11.40
CA ALA A 419 -24.80 -5.31 -12.27
C ALA A 419 -25.92 -4.66 -13.12
N HIS A 420 -26.48 -3.53 -12.65
CA HIS A 420 -27.50 -2.78 -13.37
C HIS A 420 -26.97 -1.95 -14.52
N GLU A 421 -25.65 -1.76 -14.57
CA GLU A 421 -24.95 -1.03 -15.64
C GLU A 421 -24.36 -2.00 -16.71
N THR A 422 -24.63 -3.31 -16.60
CA THR A 422 -24.18 -4.30 -17.59
C THR A 422 -25.26 -4.54 -18.63
N ASP A 423 -24.84 -4.86 -19.85
CA ASP A 423 -25.72 -5.48 -20.82
C ASP A 423 -26.29 -6.80 -20.26
N LYS A 424 -27.57 -7.06 -20.51
CA LYS A 424 -28.32 -8.20 -19.96
C LYS A 424 -27.69 -9.58 -20.22
N ASP A 425 -26.73 -9.64 -21.13
CA ASP A 425 -26.06 -10.89 -21.55
C ASP A 425 -24.67 -11.10 -20.93
N ARG A 426 -24.15 -10.13 -20.16
CA ARG A 426 -22.88 -10.31 -19.45
C ARG A 426 -23.10 -10.99 -18.11
N ASN A 427 -22.30 -12.01 -17.83
CA ASN A 427 -22.29 -12.66 -16.52
C ASN A 427 -21.58 -11.77 -15.51
N PHE A 428 -22.33 -11.29 -14.55
CA PHE A 428 -21.80 -10.62 -13.36
C PHE A 428 -21.56 -11.69 -12.29
N GLU A 429 -20.34 -12.22 -12.23
CA GLU A 429 -20.07 -13.43 -11.46
C GLU A 429 -19.48 -13.20 -10.08
N ILE A 430 -18.78 -12.08 -9.87
CA ILE A 430 -18.00 -11.85 -8.67
C ILE A 430 -18.15 -10.41 -8.19
N ILE A 431 -18.44 -10.25 -6.90
CA ILE A 431 -18.57 -8.95 -6.24
C ILE A 431 -17.53 -8.73 -5.13
N GLY A 432 -16.62 -9.66 -4.96
CA GLY A 432 -15.50 -9.53 -4.03
C GLY A 432 -14.46 -10.61 -4.26
N LEU A 433 -13.23 -10.29 -3.97
CA LEU A 433 -12.08 -11.17 -4.08
C LEU A 433 -11.10 -10.85 -2.96
N VAL A 434 -10.71 -11.86 -2.19
CA VAL A 434 -9.60 -11.74 -1.25
C VAL A 434 -8.56 -12.79 -1.60
N THR A 435 -7.39 -12.36 -2.02
CA THR A 435 -6.27 -13.29 -2.24
C THR A 435 -5.51 -13.50 -0.94
N THR A 436 -5.12 -14.74 -0.70
CA THR A 436 -4.37 -15.10 0.50
C THR A 436 -3.06 -15.76 0.11
N LEU A 437 -1.97 -15.18 0.56
CA LEU A 437 -0.65 -15.77 0.44
C LEU A 437 -0.41 -16.73 1.60
N SER A 438 -0.01 -17.95 1.27
CA SER A 438 0.43 -18.93 2.25
C SER A 438 1.84 -19.38 1.92
N LYS A 439 2.71 -19.48 2.92
CA LYS A 439 4.07 -20.01 2.75
C LYS A 439 4.13 -21.46 2.27
N GLN A 440 3.05 -22.20 2.46
CA GLN A 440 2.96 -23.60 2.04
C GLN A 440 2.54 -23.78 0.59
N CYS A 441 2.08 -22.72 -0.08
CA CYS A 441 1.68 -22.76 -1.47
C CYS A 441 2.85 -22.40 -2.36
N GLU A 442 3.71 -23.35 -2.68
CA GLU A 442 4.64 -23.25 -3.82
C GLU A 442 3.89 -23.12 -5.16
N GLN A 443 2.61 -23.47 -5.16
CA GLN A 443 1.70 -23.30 -6.29
C GLN A 443 0.66 -22.24 -5.92
N PHE A 444 0.40 -21.35 -6.88
CA PHE A 444 -0.71 -20.40 -6.81
C PHE A 444 -2.01 -21.19 -6.66
N ASN A 445 -2.46 -21.31 -5.44
CA ASN A 445 -3.79 -21.79 -5.13
C ASN A 445 -4.55 -20.62 -4.52
N PRO A 446 -5.26 -19.84 -5.36
CA PRO A 446 -6.03 -18.72 -4.85
C PRO A 446 -7.14 -19.29 -3.97
N ASN A 447 -6.97 -19.22 -2.64
CA ASN A 447 -8.13 -19.20 -1.76
C ASN A 447 -8.86 -17.89 -2.01
N SER A 448 -9.44 -17.79 -3.21
CA SER A 448 -10.24 -16.65 -3.62
C SER A 448 -11.66 -16.88 -3.16
N PHE A 449 -12.29 -15.83 -2.68
CA PHE A 449 -13.75 -15.79 -2.61
C PHE A 449 -14.27 -15.76 -4.02
N GLU A 450 -14.36 -16.92 -4.59
CA GLU A 450 -15.03 -17.07 -5.86
C GLU A 450 -16.51 -17.26 -5.59
N ARG A 451 -17.30 -16.47 -6.27
CA ARG A 451 -18.74 -16.55 -6.41
C ARG A 451 -19.55 -16.02 -5.25
N ILE A 452 -19.94 -14.81 -5.44
CA ILE A 452 -21.05 -14.19 -4.75
C ILE A 452 -22.32 -14.22 -5.60
N PHE A 453 -22.19 -14.31 -6.93
CA PHE A 453 -23.31 -14.49 -7.86
C PHE A 453 -23.20 -15.80 -8.62
N GLU A 454 -24.24 -16.63 -8.52
CA GLU A 454 -24.53 -17.68 -9.48
C GLU A 454 -25.58 -17.14 -10.46
N GLY A 455 -25.14 -16.85 -11.69
CA GLY A 455 -26.04 -16.47 -12.79
C GLY A 455 -26.31 -14.96 -12.94
N LYS A 456 -26.97 -14.60 -14.04
CA LYS A 456 -27.29 -13.27 -14.51
C LYS A 456 -28.01 -12.46 -13.44
N THR A 457 -27.40 -11.49 -12.83
CA THR A 457 -28.02 -10.46 -11.98
C THR A 457 -28.78 -10.88 -10.70
N LYS A 458 -28.81 -12.16 -10.33
CA LYS A 458 -29.48 -12.60 -9.10
C LYS A 458 -28.49 -13.17 -8.10
N CYS A 459 -28.31 -12.44 -6.99
CA CYS A 459 -27.69 -12.99 -5.81
C CYS A 459 -28.56 -14.13 -5.27
N GLY A 460 -28.00 -15.34 -5.11
CA GLY A 460 -28.71 -16.47 -4.50
C GLY A 460 -29.04 -16.33 -3.02
N ARG A 461 -28.66 -15.19 -2.39
CA ARG A 461 -28.98 -14.90 -0.98
C ARG A 461 -30.36 -14.31 -0.86
N GLU A 462 -31.18 -14.93 -0.02
CA GLU A 462 -32.52 -14.43 0.31
C GLU A 462 -32.50 -13.10 1.08
N ASN A 463 -31.44 -12.82 1.83
CA ASN A 463 -31.31 -11.62 2.63
C ASN A 463 -30.05 -10.82 2.30
N CYS A 464 -30.21 -9.88 1.35
CA CYS A 464 -29.12 -8.95 0.95
C CYS A 464 -28.87 -7.82 1.96
N LYS A 465 -29.70 -7.70 3.03
CA LYS A 465 -29.63 -6.57 3.95
C LYS A 465 -28.28 -6.51 4.67
N ASN A 466 -27.69 -7.69 4.95
CA ASN A 466 -26.44 -7.82 5.69
C ASN A 466 -25.43 -8.65 4.89
N CYS A 467 -25.16 -8.20 3.66
CA CYS A 467 -24.26 -8.91 2.76
C CYS A 467 -22.78 -8.64 3.14
N ILE A 468 -22.20 -9.54 3.91
CA ILE A 468 -20.80 -9.49 4.31
C ILE A 468 -20.16 -10.84 4.03
N TYR A 469 -18.97 -10.83 3.47
CA TYR A 469 -18.14 -12.00 3.19
C TYR A 469 -16.85 -11.90 3.95
N TYR A 470 -16.42 -13.01 4.52
CA TYR A 470 -15.27 -13.08 5.40
C TYR A 470 -14.16 -13.93 4.80
N ALA A 471 -12.92 -13.47 4.98
CA ALA A 471 -11.69 -14.17 4.68
C ALA A 471 -10.73 -14.07 5.84
N GLU A 472 -9.79 -15.03 5.84
CA GLU A 472 -8.67 -15.01 6.74
C GLU A 472 -7.36 -15.12 5.97
N ILE A 473 -6.44 -14.18 6.21
CA ILE A 473 -5.07 -14.25 5.73
C ILE A 473 -4.23 -14.87 6.85
N PRO A 474 -3.67 -16.08 6.66
CA PRO A 474 -2.86 -16.73 7.68
C PRO A 474 -1.61 -15.90 8.01
N LEU A 475 -1.36 -15.70 9.30
CA LEU A 475 -0.14 -15.09 9.82
C LEU A 475 0.77 -16.20 10.32
N ASN A 476 1.60 -16.77 9.46
CA ASN A 476 2.47 -17.88 9.83
C ASN A 476 3.43 -17.50 10.95
N ARG A 477 3.35 -18.18 12.09
CA ARG A 477 4.29 -18.07 13.22
C ARG A 477 5.70 -18.57 12.90
N ASP A 478 5.86 -19.47 11.94
CA ASP A 478 7.13 -20.17 11.67
C ASP A 478 8.16 -19.37 10.88
N SER A 479 7.88 -18.12 10.52
CA SER A 479 8.86 -17.25 9.85
C SER A 479 9.83 -16.55 10.82
N VAL A 480 9.64 -16.71 12.12
CA VAL A 480 10.50 -16.14 13.17
C VAL A 480 11.54 -17.15 13.68
N LYS A 481 11.64 -18.33 13.11
CA LYS A 481 12.85 -19.11 13.28
C LYS A 481 13.94 -18.48 12.42
N THR A 482 14.45 -17.43 12.97
CA THR A 482 15.85 -17.02 13.03
C THR A 482 16.75 -18.00 12.29
N GLY A 483 17.37 -17.48 11.24
CA GLY A 483 18.62 -18.04 10.83
C GLY A 483 19.58 -17.96 12.01
N GLU A 484 19.82 -19.01 12.67
CA GLU A 484 21.13 -19.37 13.19
C GLU A 484 21.89 -20.07 12.08
N PRO A 485 23.23 -19.92 12.11
CA PRO A 485 24.11 -19.57 11.00
C PRO A 485 24.26 -20.61 9.92
#